data_d461564abd81e0aec496d432c93b4300
#
_entry.id   d461564abd81e0aec496d432c93b4300
#
_cell.length_a   1.000
_cell.length_b   1.000
_cell.length_c   1.000
_cell.angle_alpha   90.00
_cell.angle_beta   90.00
_cell.angle_gamma   90.00
#
_symmetry.space_group_name_H-M   'P 1'
#
loop_
_entity.id
_entity.type
_entity.pdbx_description
1 polymer ?
#
loop_
_entity_poly.entity_id
_entity_poly.type
_entity_poly.pdbx_seq_one_letter_code
_entity_poly.pdbx_strand_id
1 'polypeptide(L)' 'MLSKDHRLRCVEIACKIRLNREVTLSDMIWYNKLVKHNRHARGIHERFVT' A
#
# COMPACT_ATOMS: atom_id res chain seq x y z
N MET A 1 -1.12 -10.47 -10.06
CA MET A 1 -2.28 -9.61 -9.84
C MET A 1 -2.76 -9.73 -8.41
N LEU A 2 -3.07 -8.62 -7.78
CA LEU A 2 -3.52 -8.63 -6.39
C LEU A 2 -4.98 -9.12 -6.29
N SER A 3 -5.28 -9.85 -5.21
CA SER A 3 -6.66 -10.17 -4.90
C SER A 3 -7.40 -8.88 -4.50
N LYS A 4 -8.73 -8.94 -4.52
CA LYS A 4 -9.56 -7.79 -4.15
C LYS A 4 -9.23 -7.30 -2.74
N ASP A 5 -9.11 -8.22 -1.80
CA ASP A 5 -8.82 -7.88 -0.40
C ASP A 5 -7.45 -7.24 -0.24
N HIS A 6 -6.44 -7.79 -0.90
CA HIS A 6 -5.10 -7.25 -0.84
C HIS A 6 -5.02 -5.86 -1.49
N ARG A 7 -5.75 -5.67 -2.58
CA ARG A 7 -5.80 -4.39 -3.26
C ARG A 7 -6.44 -3.32 -2.36
N LEU A 8 -7.57 -3.65 -1.74
CA LEU A 8 -8.26 -2.71 -0.84
C LEU A 8 -7.38 -2.35 0.35
N ARG A 9 -6.69 -3.32 0.93
CA ARG A 9 -5.77 -3.08 2.03
C ARG A 9 -4.61 -2.19 1.60
N CYS A 10 -4.07 -2.44 0.42
CA CYS A 10 -2.99 -1.63 -0.13
C CYS A 10 -3.42 -0.17 -0.31
N VAL A 11 -4.60 0.06 -0.88
CA VAL A 11 -5.15 1.40 -1.06
C VAL A 11 -5.37 2.09 0.28
N GLU A 12 -5.88 1.36 1.26
CA GLU A 12 -6.13 1.89 2.59
C GLU A 12 -4.82 2.38 3.24
N ILE A 13 -3.77 1.57 3.17
CA ILE A 13 -2.48 1.94 3.72
C ILE A 13 -1.88 3.13 2.96
N ALA A 14 -1.98 3.12 1.64
CA ALA A 14 -1.50 4.21 0.81
C ALA A 14 -2.19 5.53 1.17
N CYS A 15 -3.50 5.49 1.38
CA CYS A 15 -4.26 6.66 1.81
C CYS A 15 -3.81 7.16 3.18
N LYS A 16 -3.54 6.25 4.11
CA LYS A 16 -3.05 6.62 5.44
C LYS A 16 -1.70 7.32 5.35
N ILE A 17 -0.82 6.81 4.51
CA ILE A 17 0.50 7.44 4.29
C ILE A 17 0.33 8.83 3.70
N ARG A 18 -0.53 8.97 2.70
CA ARG A 18 -0.79 10.24 2.05
C ARG A 18 -1.33 11.29 3.03
N LEU A 19 -2.23 10.87 3.92
CA LEU A 19 -2.86 11.75 4.90
C LEU A 19 -2.04 11.89 6.17
N ASN A 20 -0.83 11.34 6.18
CA ASN A 20 0.08 11.36 7.32
C ASN A 20 -0.57 10.74 8.57
N ARG A 21 -1.33 9.70 8.37
CA ARG A 21 -1.96 8.95 9.46
C ARG A 21 -1.05 7.86 9.96
N GLU A 22 -1.29 7.42 11.18
CA GLU A 22 -0.52 6.37 11.81
C GLU A 22 -0.76 5.02 11.13
N VAL A 23 0.32 4.33 10.79
CA VAL A 23 0.29 2.99 10.20
C VAL A 23 1.11 2.07 11.11
N THR A 24 0.57 0.88 11.41
CA THR A 24 1.29 -0.06 12.26
C THR A 24 2.56 -0.56 11.57
N LEU A 25 3.53 -0.99 12.38
CA LEU A 25 4.77 -1.52 11.84
C LEU A 25 4.53 -2.74 10.95
N SER A 26 3.62 -3.62 11.37
CA SER A 26 3.26 -4.80 10.57
C SER A 26 2.70 -4.41 9.22
N ASP A 27 1.83 -3.42 9.17
CA ASP A 27 1.25 -2.93 7.93
C ASP A 27 2.32 -2.31 7.02
N MET A 28 3.24 -1.55 7.60
CA MET A 28 4.32 -0.94 6.82
C MET A 28 5.25 -1.98 6.22
N ILE A 29 5.61 -3.01 6.98
CA ILE A 29 6.45 -4.09 6.48
C ILE A 29 5.75 -4.81 5.33
N TRP A 30 4.48 -5.17 5.52
CA TRP A 30 3.68 -5.83 4.50
C TRP A 30 3.56 -4.96 3.25
N TYR A 31 3.25 -3.69 3.42
CA TYR A 31 3.06 -2.75 2.33
C TYR A 31 4.34 -2.54 1.52
N ASN A 32 5.45 -2.28 2.20
CA ASN A 32 6.74 -2.08 1.55
C ASN A 32 7.17 -3.30 0.75
N LYS A 33 6.99 -4.48 1.33
CA LYS A 33 7.31 -5.72 0.64
C LYS A 33 6.45 -5.91 -0.60
N LEU A 34 5.16 -5.63 -0.48
CA LEU A 34 4.22 -5.76 -1.58
C LEU A 34 4.55 -4.79 -2.72
N VAL A 35 4.78 -3.53 -2.40
CA VAL A 35 5.11 -2.50 -3.38
C VAL A 35 6.41 -2.83 -4.09
N LYS A 36 7.37 -3.38 -3.38
CA LYS A 36 8.66 -3.74 -3.95
C LYS A 36 8.56 -4.90 -4.94
N HIS A 37 7.71 -5.89 -4.65
CA HIS A 37 7.63 -7.11 -5.44
C HIS A 37 6.43 -7.20 -6.38
N ASN A 38 5.46 -6.31 -6.24
CA ASN A 38 4.24 -6.36 -7.05
C ASN A 38 4.07 -5.05 -7.82
N ARG A 39 4.09 -5.16 -9.15
CA ARG A 39 3.97 -3.99 -10.02
C ARG A 39 2.63 -3.28 -9.84
N HIS A 40 1.55 -4.02 -9.63
CA HIS A 40 0.23 -3.44 -9.42
C HIS A 40 0.18 -2.59 -8.15
N ALA A 41 0.73 -3.12 -7.06
CA ALA A 41 0.82 -2.40 -5.79
C ALA A 41 1.70 -1.16 -5.92
N ARG A 42 2.77 -1.25 -6.69
CA ARG A 42 3.63 -0.11 -6.96
C ARG A 42 2.89 1.00 -7.69
N GLY A 43 2.03 0.63 -8.64
CA GLY A 43 1.18 1.59 -9.33
C GLY A 43 0.23 2.30 -8.39
N ILE A 44 -0.36 1.58 -7.44
CA ILE A 44 -1.23 2.14 -6.42
C ILE A 44 -0.45 3.13 -5.55
N HIS A 45 0.74 2.74 -5.13
CA HIS A 45 1.60 3.59 -4.31
C HIS A 45 1.92 4.91 -5.03
N GLU A 46 2.34 4.83 -6.27
CA GLU A 46 2.66 6.02 -7.07
C GLU A 46 1.45 6.93 -7.25
N ARG A 47 0.28 6.34 -7.38
CA ARG A 47 -0.95 7.06 -7.59
C ARG A 47 -1.43 7.82 -6.35
N PHE A 48 -1.32 7.20 -5.19
CA PHE A 48 -1.88 7.74 -3.95
C PHE A 48 -0.86 8.46 -3.08
N VAL A 49 0.40 8.11 -3.16
CA VAL A 49 1.43 8.67 -2.27
C VAL A 49 2.25 9.75 -2.96
N THR A 50 2.47 9.61 -4.24
CA THR A 50 3.17 10.64 -5.02
C THR A 50 2.20 11.43 -5.86
#